data_9678607ec5ed848cac6d02a24e9c4ca4
#
_entry.id   9678607ec5ed848cac6d02a24e9c4ca4
#
_cell.length_a   1.000
_cell.length_b   1.000
_cell.length_c   1.000
_cell.angle_alpha   90.00
_cell.angle_beta   90.00
_cell.angle_gamma   90.00
#
_symmetry.space_group_name_H-M   'P 1'
#
loop_
_entity.id
_entity.type
_entity.pdbx_description
1 polymer ?
#
loop_
_entity_poly.entity_id
_entity_poly.type
_entity_poly.pdbx_seq_one_letter_code
_entity_poly.pdbx_strand_id
1 'polypeptide(L)'
;MILDTAKIPWIPKTQIENAALDLLAQWGKFSGQEIGSPIPVEAIVEKYLGITLEYDNLDEIIGIPDVLGATWVDEKRMVINSFLLDGREGRFTFTCGHEVAHWVLHRKFLLHQTEDAFISGAKNNPAVVCRVSASKTRGEWQADYFSSCFIMPGPKVQEAFYKVFGGNPLVIYNRKSCFGRNNPIVLDPSLDTAHQIAKNVMDAGRFLNVSREAMAYRLEDLGLLINETGLLLSSGFKMSKPFPKRSKGKNLKNVAT
;
A
#
# COMPACT_ATOMS: atom_id res chain seq x y z
N MET A 1 -4.58 -13.12 20.99
CA MET A 1 -3.15 -12.95 20.59
C MET A 1 -3.17 -12.50 19.15
N ILE A 2 -2.67 -11.30 18.85
CA ILE A 2 -2.51 -10.84 17.46
C ILE A 2 -1.38 -11.69 16.85
N LEU A 3 -1.61 -12.22 15.65
CA LEU A 3 -0.67 -13.11 15.01
C LEU A 3 0.61 -12.37 14.58
N ASP A 4 1.73 -13.09 14.57
CA ASP A 4 3.03 -12.50 14.27
C ASP A 4 3.27 -12.41 12.75
N THR A 5 2.96 -11.25 12.17
CA THR A 5 3.20 -10.96 10.75
C THR A 5 4.70 -10.87 10.40
N ALA A 6 5.60 -10.88 11.40
CA ALA A 6 7.04 -10.93 11.14
C ALA A 6 7.52 -12.30 10.61
N LYS A 7 6.77 -13.37 10.87
CA LYS A 7 7.07 -14.73 10.36
C LYS A 7 6.64 -14.97 8.92
N ILE A 8 5.87 -14.06 8.34
CA ILE A 8 5.41 -14.16 6.95
C ILE A 8 6.64 -14.18 6.01
N PRO A 9 6.71 -15.10 5.05
CA PRO A 9 7.80 -15.16 4.08
C PRO A 9 7.91 -13.88 3.26
N TRP A 10 9.11 -13.60 2.75
CA TRP A 10 9.32 -12.49 1.84
C TRP A 10 8.68 -12.78 0.47
N ILE A 11 7.86 -11.85 -0.01
CA ILE A 11 7.28 -11.86 -1.36
C ILE A 11 7.88 -10.69 -2.15
N PRO A 12 8.45 -10.91 -3.34
CA PRO A 12 8.97 -9.84 -4.18
C PRO A 12 7.90 -8.85 -4.62
N LYS A 13 8.26 -7.57 -4.78
CA LYS A 13 7.34 -6.51 -5.25
C LYS A 13 6.55 -6.91 -6.50
N THR A 14 7.22 -7.50 -7.48
CA THR A 14 6.59 -7.96 -8.73
C THR A 14 5.50 -9.01 -8.51
N GLN A 15 5.71 -9.94 -7.58
CA GLN A 15 4.70 -10.95 -7.25
C GLN A 15 3.51 -10.33 -6.50
N ILE A 16 3.75 -9.36 -5.62
CA ILE A 16 2.69 -8.64 -4.92
C ILE A 16 1.86 -7.83 -5.93
N GLU A 17 2.52 -7.12 -6.84
CA GLU A 17 1.83 -6.36 -7.88
C GLU A 17 1.01 -7.26 -8.81
N ASN A 18 1.57 -8.39 -9.24
CA ASN A 18 0.84 -9.37 -10.03
C ASN A 18 -0.38 -9.91 -9.28
N ALA A 19 -0.26 -10.22 -8.00
CA ALA A 19 -1.38 -10.70 -7.20
C ALA A 19 -2.52 -9.65 -7.11
N ALA A 20 -2.19 -8.36 -7.00
CA ALA A 20 -3.16 -7.29 -7.03
C ALA A 20 -3.85 -7.15 -8.41
N LEU A 21 -3.08 -7.21 -9.49
CA LEU A 21 -3.61 -7.16 -10.86
C LEU A 21 -4.46 -8.38 -11.18
N ASP A 22 -4.05 -9.57 -10.75
CA ASP A 22 -4.80 -10.82 -10.92
C ASP A 22 -6.15 -10.76 -10.19
N LEU A 23 -6.19 -10.23 -8.96
CA LEU A 23 -7.44 -10.03 -8.24
C LEU A 23 -8.38 -9.10 -9.01
N LEU A 24 -7.87 -7.99 -9.52
CA LEU A 24 -8.65 -7.05 -10.32
C LEU A 24 -9.17 -7.71 -11.62
N ALA A 25 -8.32 -8.46 -12.31
CA ALA A 25 -8.71 -9.17 -13.54
C ALA A 25 -9.80 -10.22 -13.27
N GLN A 26 -9.71 -10.93 -12.14
CA GLN A 26 -10.73 -11.89 -11.71
C GLN A 26 -12.04 -11.18 -11.35
N TRP A 27 -11.99 -10.05 -10.67
CA TRP A 27 -13.15 -9.20 -10.41
C TRP A 27 -13.82 -8.72 -11.70
N GLY A 28 -13.03 -8.25 -12.68
CA GLY A 28 -13.55 -7.82 -13.98
C GLY A 28 -14.32 -8.94 -14.70
N LYS A 29 -13.78 -10.17 -14.67
CA LYS A 29 -14.47 -11.35 -15.23
C LYS A 29 -15.75 -11.69 -14.47
N PHE A 30 -15.71 -11.62 -13.14
CA PHE A 30 -16.86 -11.93 -12.28
C PHE A 30 -17.98 -10.91 -12.43
N SER A 31 -17.66 -9.62 -12.43
CA SER A 31 -18.63 -8.53 -12.53
C SER A 31 -19.14 -8.28 -13.95
N GLY A 32 -18.44 -8.77 -14.96
CA GLY A 32 -18.70 -8.45 -16.36
C GLY A 32 -18.42 -7.00 -16.73
N GLN A 33 -17.70 -6.26 -15.90
CA GLN A 33 -17.38 -4.85 -16.08
C GLN A 33 -15.89 -4.64 -16.30
N GLU A 34 -15.55 -3.67 -17.13
CA GLU A 34 -14.18 -3.21 -17.24
C GLU A 34 -13.74 -2.56 -15.91
N ILE A 35 -12.50 -2.82 -15.50
CA ILE A 35 -11.94 -2.27 -14.28
C ILE A 35 -11.75 -0.76 -14.47
N GLY A 36 -12.62 0.01 -13.82
CA GLY A 36 -12.56 1.46 -13.79
C GLY A 36 -11.74 1.99 -12.61
N SER A 37 -11.74 3.30 -12.46
CA SER A 37 -11.30 4.00 -11.26
C SER A 37 -12.43 4.93 -10.82
N PRO A 38 -12.74 4.98 -9.52
CA PRO A 38 -12.11 4.31 -8.38
C PRO A 38 -12.37 2.80 -8.33
N ILE A 39 -11.46 2.05 -7.73
CA ILE A 39 -11.62 0.60 -7.52
C ILE A 39 -12.74 0.36 -6.49
N PRO A 40 -13.74 -0.49 -6.79
CA PRO A 40 -14.86 -0.77 -5.89
C PRO A 40 -14.47 -1.80 -4.82
N VAL A 41 -13.60 -1.41 -3.89
CA VAL A 41 -12.95 -2.33 -2.92
C VAL A 41 -13.99 -3.09 -2.09
N GLU A 42 -15.02 -2.41 -1.58
CA GLU A 42 -16.09 -3.03 -0.77
C GLU A 42 -16.84 -4.12 -1.57
N ALA A 43 -17.19 -3.83 -2.81
CA ALA A 43 -17.87 -4.82 -3.67
C ALA A 43 -16.96 -6.03 -3.97
N ILE A 44 -15.66 -5.82 -4.12
CA ILE A 44 -14.70 -6.92 -4.31
C ILE A 44 -14.62 -7.77 -3.04
N VAL A 45 -14.56 -7.14 -1.86
CA VAL A 45 -14.51 -7.83 -0.57
C VAL A 45 -15.76 -8.70 -0.36
N GLU A 46 -16.93 -8.09 -0.49
CA GLU A 46 -18.19 -8.77 -0.16
C GLU A 46 -18.64 -9.75 -1.25
N LYS A 47 -18.71 -9.29 -2.52
CA LYS A 47 -19.34 -10.06 -3.60
C LYS A 47 -18.41 -11.08 -4.23
N TYR A 48 -17.11 -10.77 -4.31
CA TYR A 48 -16.14 -11.64 -4.97
C TYR A 48 -15.36 -12.51 -3.99
N LEU A 49 -14.80 -11.92 -2.93
CA LEU A 49 -14.04 -12.67 -1.93
C LEU A 49 -14.96 -13.39 -0.91
N GLY A 50 -16.22 -12.99 -0.82
CA GLY A 50 -17.19 -13.58 0.10
C GLY A 50 -16.83 -13.33 1.56
N ILE A 51 -16.28 -12.16 1.86
CA ILE A 51 -15.90 -11.71 3.19
C ILE A 51 -16.98 -10.76 3.70
N THR A 52 -17.47 -10.97 4.91
CA THR A 52 -18.36 -10.03 5.58
C THR A 52 -17.59 -8.78 5.96
N LEU A 53 -17.97 -7.63 5.42
CA LEU A 53 -17.36 -6.34 5.72
C LEU A 53 -18.23 -5.59 6.72
N GLU A 54 -17.64 -5.20 7.83
CA GLU A 54 -18.32 -4.50 8.94
C GLU A 54 -17.59 -3.19 9.27
N TYR A 55 -18.30 -2.27 9.89
CA TYR A 55 -17.80 -0.98 10.36
C TYR A 55 -18.15 -0.81 11.83
N ASP A 56 -17.11 -0.72 12.66
CA ASP A 56 -17.34 -0.62 14.11
C ASP A 56 -16.17 0.09 14.81
N ASN A 57 -16.31 0.38 16.09
CA ASN A 57 -15.24 0.94 16.91
C ASN A 57 -14.25 -0.18 17.30
N LEU A 58 -13.23 -0.36 16.47
CA LEU A 58 -12.23 -1.42 16.68
C LEU A 58 -11.40 -1.24 17.95
N ASP A 59 -11.20 -0.02 18.41
CA ASP A 59 -10.44 0.26 19.65
C ASP A 59 -11.18 -0.32 20.86
N GLU A 60 -12.51 -0.30 20.86
CA GLU A 60 -13.33 -0.93 21.89
C GLU A 60 -13.40 -2.46 21.76
N ILE A 61 -13.59 -2.97 20.53
CA ILE A 61 -13.71 -4.41 20.26
C ILE A 61 -12.42 -5.16 20.61
N ILE A 62 -11.27 -4.59 20.22
CA ILE A 62 -9.97 -5.24 20.37
C ILE A 62 -9.28 -4.86 21.69
N GLY A 63 -9.68 -3.72 22.28
CA GLY A 63 -9.12 -3.22 23.54
C GLY A 63 -7.73 -2.60 23.41
N ILE A 64 -7.33 -2.22 22.19
CA ILE A 64 -6.06 -1.52 21.91
C ILE A 64 -6.32 -0.30 21.04
N PRO A 65 -5.64 0.84 21.26
CA PRO A 65 -5.87 2.07 20.51
C PRO A 65 -5.28 2.03 19.10
N ASP A 66 -5.73 2.98 18.28
CA ASP A 66 -5.22 3.26 16.94
C ASP A 66 -5.44 2.13 15.91
N VAL A 67 -6.42 1.27 16.10
CA VAL A 67 -6.75 0.21 15.15
C VAL A 67 -7.55 0.78 13.99
N LEU A 68 -7.08 0.54 12.76
CA LEU A 68 -7.72 0.98 11.53
C LEU A 68 -8.59 -0.10 10.89
N GLY A 69 -8.10 -1.33 10.90
CA GLY A 69 -8.74 -2.50 10.33
C GLY A 69 -8.31 -3.77 11.04
N ALA A 70 -9.14 -4.80 10.94
CA ALA A 70 -8.85 -6.12 11.49
C ALA A 70 -9.55 -7.21 10.66
N THR A 71 -8.86 -8.34 10.47
CA THR A 71 -9.39 -9.48 9.71
C THR A 71 -9.40 -10.76 10.53
N TRP A 72 -10.56 -11.41 10.60
CA TRP A 72 -10.79 -12.75 11.16
C TRP A 72 -10.84 -13.73 9.98
N VAL A 73 -9.75 -14.42 9.74
CA VAL A 73 -9.58 -15.22 8.51
C VAL A 73 -10.43 -16.47 8.52
N ASP A 74 -10.61 -17.09 9.68
CA ASP A 74 -11.45 -18.26 9.93
C ASP A 74 -12.95 -17.93 9.81
N GLU A 75 -13.36 -16.74 10.27
CA GLU A 75 -14.74 -16.27 10.20
C GLU A 75 -15.09 -15.65 8.84
N LYS A 76 -14.13 -15.43 7.96
CA LYS A 76 -14.28 -14.61 6.73
C LYS A 76 -14.90 -13.24 7.04
N ARG A 77 -14.41 -12.58 8.06
CA ARG A 77 -14.89 -11.30 8.54
C ARG A 77 -13.77 -10.27 8.55
N MET A 78 -14.08 -9.09 8.04
CA MET A 78 -13.22 -7.92 8.02
C MET A 78 -13.96 -6.76 8.66
N VAL A 79 -13.35 -6.09 9.60
CA VAL A 79 -13.91 -4.90 10.26
C VAL A 79 -12.98 -3.71 10.01
N ILE A 80 -13.55 -2.63 9.54
CA ILE A 80 -12.85 -1.35 9.36
C ILE A 80 -13.35 -0.38 10.42
N ASN A 81 -12.45 0.36 11.04
CA ASN A 81 -12.83 1.28 12.10
C ASN A 81 -13.75 2.38 11.57
N SER A 82 -14.92 2.50 12.17
CA SER A 82 -16.02 3.38 11.74
C SER A 82 -15.63 4.85 11.64
N PHE A 83 -14.65 5.33 12.41
CA PHE A 83 -14.19 6.72 12.32
C PHE A 83 -13.56 7.06 10.95
N LEU A 84 -13.19 6.05 10.14
CA LEU A 84 -12.66 6.26 8.79
C LEU A 84 -13.74 6.61 7.77
N LEU A 85 -15.02 6.42 8.08
CA LEU A 85 -16.15 6.77 7.21
C LEU A 85 -16.35 8.29 7.13
N ASP A 86 -15.89 9.05 8.12
CA ASP A 86 -16.10 10.49 8.22
C ASP A 86 -15.02 11.28 7.45
N GLY A 87 -15.21 11.46 6.14
CA GLY A 87 -14.38 12.32 5.29
C GLY A 87 -12.94 11.86 5.10
N ARG A 88 -12.66 10.57 5.29
CA ARG A 88 -11.33 9.97 5.17
C ARG A 88 -11.25 8.87 4.11
N GLU A 89 -11.98 9.06 3.01
CA GLU A 89 -12.15 8.06 1.94
C GLU A 89 -10.84 7.41 1.48
N GLY A 90 -9.80 8.20 1.24
CA GLY A 90 -8.51 7.67 0.82
C GLY A 90 -7.86 6.74 1.86
N ARG A 91 -8.02 7.06 3.15
CA ARG A 91 -7.51 6.22 4.23
C ARG A 91 -8.36 4.98 4.42
N PHE A 92 -9.67 5.13 4.35
CA PHE A 92 -10.63 4.03 4.37
C PHE A 92 -10.32 3.00 3.28
N THR A 93 -10.25 3.46 2.02
CA THR A 93 -9.97 2.59 0.87
C THR A 93 -8.60 1.90 1.00
N PHE A 94 -7.58 2.64 1.45
CA PHE A 94 -6.26 2.06 1.67
C PHE A 94 -6.28 0.99 2.76
N THR A 95 -6.98 1.23 3.87
CA THR A 95 -7.12 0.25 4.96
C THR A 95 -7.86 -1.00 4.50
N CYS A 96 -8.96 -0.85 3.76
CA CYS A 96 -9.65 -2.00 3.16
C CYS A 96 -8.72 -2.81 2.24
N GLY A 97 -7.95 -2.14 1.37
CA GLY A 97 -6.97 -2.78 0.50
C GLY A 97 -5.84 -3.48 1.26
N HIS A 98 -5.43 -2.93 2.41
CA HIS A 98 -4.46 -3.53 3.31
C HIS A 98 -4.97 -4.85 3.92
N GLU A 99 -6.21 -4.86 4.41
CA GLU A 99 -6.84 -6.07 4.93
C GLU A 99 -7.07 -7.12 3.82
N VAL A 100 -7.42 -6.68 2.59
CA VAL A 100 -7.49 -7.57 1.41
C VAL A 100 -6.12 -8.20 1.12
N ALA A 101 -5.03 -7.48 1.32
CA ALA A 101 -3.68 -8.04 1.15
C ALA A 101 -3.41 -9.20 2.09
N HIS A 102 -3.79 -9.07 3.37
CA HIS A 102 -3.65 -10.16 4.33
C HIS A 102 -4.46 -11.39 3.91
N TRP A 103 -5.66 -11.17 3.36
CA TRP A 103 -6.47 -12.26 2.81
C TRP A 103 -5.83 -12.92 1.58
N VAL A 104 -5.35 -12.14 0.63
CA VAL A 104 -4.82 -12.65 -0.65
C VAL A 104 -3.43 -13.26 -0.49
N LEU A 105 -2.53 -12.57 0.22
CA LEU A 105 -1.13 -12.94 0.31
C LEU A 105 -0.82 -13.84 1.50
N HIS A 106 -1.48 -13.61 2.63
CA HIS A 106 -1.04 -14.14 3.91
C HIS A 106 -1.99 -15.18 4.51
N ARG A 107 -3.21 -15.34 3.96
CA ARG A 107 -4.26 -16.19 4.52
C ARG A 107 -3.77 -17.59 4.93
N LYS A 108 -3.00 -18.25 4.09
CA LYS A 108 -2.52 -19.62 4.39
C LYS A 108 -1.66 -19.66 5.66
N PHE A 109 -0.78 -18.67 5.84
CA PHE A 109 0.08 -18.56 7.03
C PHE A 109 -0.72 -18.19 8.27
N LEU A 110 -1.71 -17.31 8.11
CA LEU A 110 -2.56 -16.86 9.20
C LEU A 110 -3.45 -17.99 9.71
N LEU A 111 -4.01 -18.81 8.82
CA LEU A 111 -4.81 -19.98 9.21
C LEU A 111 -4.00 -21.00 10.03
N HIS A 112 -2.77 -21.30 9.65
CA HIS A 112 -1.92 -22.19 10.45
C HIS A 112 -1.65 -21.62 11.85
N GLN A 113 -1.41 -20.32 11.97
CA GLN A 113 -1.19 -19.69 13.26
C GLN A 113 -2.47 -19.65 14.12
N THR A 114 -3.66 -19.52 13.51
CA THR A 114 -4.95 -19.58 14.24
C THR A 114 -5.23 -20.98 14.74
N GLU A 115 -4.89 -22.02 14.00
CA GLU A 115 -4.99 -23.42 14.45
C GLU A 115 -4.12 -23.66 15.70
N ASP A 116 -2.86 -23.19 15.68
CA ASP A 116 -1.95 -23.28 16.82
C ASP A 116 -2.46 -22.49 18.04
N ALA A 117 -3.05 -21.30 17.81
CA ALA A 117 -3.63 -20.46 18.84
C ALA A 117 -4.90 -21.08 19.45
N PHE A 118 -5.72 -21.75 18.64
CA PHE A 118 -6.92 -22.46 19.11
C PHE A 118 -6.56 -23.59 20.05
N ILE A 119 -5.52 -24.35 19.75
CA ILE A 119 -5.00 -25.42 20.60
C ILE A 119 -4.54 -24.85 21.97
N SER A 120 -4.01 -23.62 21.98
CA SER A 120 -3.57 -22.92 23.21
C SER A 120 -4.69 -22.21 23.98
N GLY A 121 -5.95 -22.27 23.52
CA GLY A 121 -7.13 -21.72 24.22
C GLY A 121 -7.41 -20.22 23.98
N ALA A 122 -6.75 -19.59 23.04
CA ALA A 122 -6.99 -18.19 22.66
C ALA A 122 -8.17 -18.10 21.68
N LYS A 123 -9.38 -17.83 22.17
CA LYS A 123 -10.58 -17.67 21.35
C LYS A 123 -10.83 -16.21 20.99
N ASN A 124 -11.35 -15.97 19.78
CA ASN A 124 -11.97 -14.73 19.26
C ASN A 124 -11.06 -13.52 18.98
N ASN A 125 -9.77 -13.68 18.84
CA ASN A 125 -8.91 -12.56 18.39
C ASN A 125 -8.79 -12.52 16.85
N PRO A 126 -8.71 -11.31 16.25
CA PRO A 126 -8.45 -11.21 14.83
C PRO A 126 -7.11 -11.83 14.48
N ALA A 127 -7.00 -12.40 13.29
CA ALA A 127 -5.75 -12.93 12.77
C ALA A 127 -4.73 -11.81 12.54
N VAL A 128 -5.20 -10.65 12.06
CA VAL A 128 -4.36 -9.47 11.78
C VAL A 128 -5.07 -8.22 12.29
N VAL A 129 -4.27 -7.22 12.68
CA VAL A 129 -4.72 -5.90 13.10
C VAL A 129 -3.84 -4.82 12.48
N CYS A 130 -4.41 -4.01 11.62
CA CYS A 130 -3.76 -2.82 11.06
C CYS A 130 -3.80 -1.67 12.08
N ARG A 131 -2.66 -1.10 12.43
CA ARG A 131 -2.55 0.01 13.39
C ARG A 131 -1.71 1.16 12.85
N VAL A 132 -2.05 2.38 13.25
CA VAL A 132 -1.27 3.58 12.91
C VAL A 132 0.13 3.52 13.50
N SER A 133 0.24 3.09 14.75
CA SER A 133 1.47 3.14 15.57
C SER A 133 2.32 1.87 15.54
N ALA A 134 1.87 0.81 14.83
CA ALA A 134 2.62 -0.44 14.79
C ALA A 134 3.95 -0.32 14.05
N SER A 135 4.99 -0.95 14.58
CA SER A 135 6.24 -1.15 13.83
C SER A 135 5.95 -1.99 12.60
N LYS A 136 6.36 -1.54 11.42
CA LYS A 136 6.09 -2.25 10.17
C LYS A 136 6.89 -3.54 10.10
N THR A 137 6.22 -4.62 10.37
CA THR A 137 6.75 -5.96 10.10
C THR A 137 6.80 -6.21 8.59
N ARG A 138 7.40 -7.33 8.20
CA ARG A 138 7.46 -7.73 6.79
C ARG A 138 6.08 -7.91 6.18
N GLY A 139 5.16 -8.53 6.89
CA GLY A 139 3.79 -8.75 6.44
C GLY A 139 3.03 -7.44 6.26
N GLU A 140 3.18 -6.51 7.20
CA GLU A 140 2.56 -5.18 7.12
C GLU A 140 3.08 -4.37 5.93
N TRP A 141 4.40 -4.43 5.66
CA TRP A 141 4.96 -3.78 4.49
C TRP A 141 4.41 -4.37 3.18
N GLN A 142 4.29 -5.70 3.12
CA GLN A 142 3.71 -6.38 1.94
C GLN A 142 2.25 -5.99 1.74
N ALA A 143 1.49 -5.87 2.83
CA ALA A 143 0.09 -5.46 2.79
C ALA A 143 -0.07 -4.01 2.32
N ASP A 144 0.76 -3.09 2.83
CA ASP A 144 0.78 -1.70 2.36
C ASP A 144 1.11 -1.61 0.85
N TYR A 145 2.10 -2.39 0.41
CA TYR A 145 2.52 -2.38 -0.99
C TYR A 145 1.43 -2.97 -1.90
N PHE A 146 0.81 -4.07 -1.48
CA PHE A 146 -0.33 -4.64 -2.21
C PHE A 146 -1.49 -3.65 -2.29
N SER A 147 -1.87 -3.03 -1.17
CA SER A 147 -2.95 -2.03 -1.14
C SER A 147 -2.69 -0.91 -2.14
N SER A 148 -1.46 -0.38 -2.18
CA SER A 148 -1.06 0.63 -3.16
C SER A 148 -1.24 0.15 -4.60
N CYS A 149 -0.80 -1.09 -4.92
CA CYS A 149 -0.95 -1.68 -6.25
C CYS A 149 -2.42 -1.94 -6.61
N PHE A 150 -3.22 -2.35 -5.64
CA PHE A 150 -4.61 -2.73 -5.81
C PHE A 150 -5.52 -1.53 -6.09
N ILE A 151 -5.40 -0.46 -5.29
CA ILE A 151 -6.23 0.75 -5.47
C ILE A 151 -5.69 1.70 -6.54
N MET A 152 -4.41 1.58 -6.89
CA MET A 152 -3.74 2.36 -7.94
C MET A 152 -3.00 1.40 -8.91
N PRO A 153 -3.72 0.65 -9.75
CA PRO A 153 -3.11 -0.32 -10.66
C PRO A 153 -2.09 0.33 -11.59
N GLY A 154 -0.88 -0.23 -11.67
CA GLY A 154 0.23 0.34 -12.43
C GLY A 154 -0.14 0.74 -13.86
N PRO A 155 -0.78 -0.11 -14.66
CA PRO A 155 -1.19 0.25 -16.02
C PRO A 155 -2.13 1.46 -16.10
N LYS A 156 -3.09 1.58 -15.17
CA LYS A 156 -4.02 2.71 -15.12
C LYS A 156 -3.34 4.01 -14.67
N VAL A 157 -2.40 3.92 -13.72
CA VAL A 157 -1.60 5.08 -13.29
C VAL A 157 -0.69 5.55 -14.43
N GLN A 158 -0.05 4.63 -15.15
CA GLN A 158 0.78 4.95 -16.31
C GLN A 158 -0.03 5.61 -17.43
N GLU A 159 -1.19 5.07 -17.75
CA GLU A 159 -2.12 5.66 -18.73
C GLU A 159 -2.49 7.11 -18.37
N ALA A 160 -2.89 7.33 -17.11
CA ALA A 160 -3.24 8.65 -16.61
C ALA A 160 -2.05 9.61 -16.62
N PHE A 161 -0.87 9.14 -16.22
CA PHE A 161 0.36 9.92 -16.23
C PHE A 161 0.75 10.34 -17.66
N TYR A 162 0.76 9.40 -18.60
CA TYR A 162 1.13 9.68 -19.99
C TYR A 162 0.16 10.61 -20.69
N LYS A 163 -1.12 10.56 -20.32
CA LYS A 163 -2.15 11.49 -20.83
C LYS A 163 -1.85 12.94 -20.42
N VAL A 164 -1.26 13.16 -19.24
CA VAL A 164 -1.00 14.51 -18.71
C VAL A 164 0.40 15.00 -19.06
N PHE A 165 1.41 14.14 -18.91
CA PHE A 165 2.83 14.53 -18.94
C PHE A 165 3.61 13.94 -20.11
N GLY A 166 3.00 13.08 -20.92
CA GLY A 166 3.70 12.36 -21.99
C GLY A 166 4.51 11.16 -21.47
N GLY A 167 5.40 10.63 -22.33
CA GLY A 167 6.07 9.35 -22.11
C GLY A 167 7.30 9.34 -21.21
N ASN A 168 7.80 10.51 -20.77
CA ASN A 168 9.03 10.60 -20.00
C ASN A 168 8.75 10.75 -18.50
N PRO A 169 9.53 10.11 -17.62
CA PRO A 169 9.47 10.36 -16.19
C PRO A 169 9.75 11.84 -15.86
N LEU A 170 9.09 12.34 -14.82
CA LEU A 170 9.35 13.66 -14.28
C LEU A 170 10.41 13.56 -13.18
N VAL A 171 11.35 14.48 -13.15
CA VAL A 171 12.37 14.59 -12.11
C VAL A 171 12.04 15.77 -11.23
N ILE A 172 11.93 15.54 -9.91
CA ILE A 172 11.87 16.61 -8.92
C ILE A 172 13.20 16.69 -8.17
N TYR A 173 13.70 17.88 -7.99
CA TYR A 173 14.99 18.10 -7.36
C TYR A 173 14.99 19.37 -6.52
N ASN A 174 15.84 19.37 -5.52
CA ASN A 174 16.10 20.57 -4.72
C ASN A 174 17.08 21.47 -5.46
N ARG A 175 16.70 22.70 -5.72
CA ARG A 175 17.57 23.67 -6.42
C ARG A 175 18.94 23.86 -5.77
N LYS A 176 19.06 23.64 -4.45
CA LYS A 176 20.37 23.66 -3.77
C LYS A 176 21.34 22.59 -4.28
N SER A 177 20.84 21.44 -4.68
CA SER A 177 21.69 20.34 -5.18
C SER A 177 22.07 20.50 -6.64
N CYS A 178 21.31 21.27 -7.43
CA CYS A 178 21.51 21.42 -8.87
C CYS A 178 22.39 22.60 -9.27
N PHE A 179 22.41 23.65 -8.47
CA PHE A 179 23.15 24.88 -8.81
C PHE A 179 24.31 25.07 -7.86
N GLY A 180 25.30 24.30 -7.87
CA GLY A 180 26.54 24.52 -7.16
C GLY A 180 26.56 25.67 -6.13
N ARG A 181 27.58 25.83 -5.40
CA ARG A 181 27.72 26.61 -4.16
C ARG A 181 27.28 28.09 -4.17
N ASN A 182 26.89 28.65 -5.31
CA ASN A 182 26.74 30.12 -5.47
C ASN A 182 25.32 30.60 -5.75
N ASN A 183 24.27 29.73 -5.62
CA ASN A 183 22.91 30.21 -5.83
C ASN A 183 22.06 30.04 -4.55
N PRO A 184 21.88 31.16 -3.80
CA PRO A 184 21.25 31.10 -2.47
C PRO A 184 19.73 31.04 -2.48
N ILE A 185 19.09 31.22 -3.63
CA ILE A 185 17.62 31.25 -3.67
C ILE A 185 17.10 29.86 -3.89
N VAL A 186 16.58 29.30 -2.82
CA VAL A 186 15.95 28.02 -2.85
C VAL A 186 14.54 28.14 -2.37
N LEU A 187 13.68 28.12 -3.31
CA LEU A 187 12.35 27.60 -3.07
C LEU A 187 12.49 26.10 -3.24
N ASP A 188 12.23 25.35 -2.19
CA ASP A 188 12.08 23.91 -2.32
C ASP A 188 10.62 23.61 -2.63
N PRO A 189 10.24 23.46 -3.90
CA PRO A 189 8.88 23.16 -4.32
C PRO A 189 8.57 21.66 -4.25
N SER A 190 9.48 20.84 -3.75
CA SER A 190 9.47 19.39 -4.00
C SER A 190 8.23 18.69 -3.48
N LEU A 191 7.80 18.96 -2.26
CA LEU A 191 6.59 18.32 -1.70
C LEU A 191 5.33 18.82 -2.40
N ASP A 192 5.17 20.13 -2.55
CA ASP A 192 4.02 20.71 -3.21
C ASP A 192 3.98 20.32 -4.70
N THR A 193 5.15 20.29 -5.33
CA THR A 193 5.28 19.85 -6.73
C THR A 193 4.91 18.39 -6.90
N ALA A 194 5.40 17.49 -6.05
CA ALA A 194 5.05 16.08 -6.09
C ALA A 194 3.55 15.85 -5.87
N HIS A 195 2.96 16.56 -4.91
CA HIS A 195 1.52 16.51 -4.65
C HIS A 195 0.68 17.11 -5.78
N GLN A 196 1.18 18.13 -6.47
CA GLN A 196 0.50 18.69 -7.65
C GLN A 196 0.57 17.74 -8.85
N ILE A 197 1.72 17.10 -9.08
CA ILE A 197 1.87 16.05 -10.11
C ILE A 197 0.90 14.91 -9.80
N ALA A 198 0.88 14.42 -8.56
CA ALA A 198 -0.01 13.37 -8.11
C ALA A 198 -1.49 13.75 -8.33
N LYS A 199 -1.87 14.99 -7.96
CA LYS A 199 -3.23 15.50 -8.20
C LYS A 199 -3.61 15.46 -9.67
N ASN A 200 -2.75 15.91 -10.55
CA ASN A 200 -3.03 15.93 -11.99
C ASN A 200 -3.24 14.51 -12.55
N VAL A 201 -2.44 13.53 -12.08
CA VAL A 201 -2.62 12.12 -12.46
C VAL A 201 -3.92 11.56 -11.89
N MET A 202 -4.24 11.88 -10.63
CA MET A 202 -5.49 11.47 -10.01
C MET A 202 -6.70 11.99 -10.77
N ASP A 203 -6.70 13.27 -11.12
CA ASP A 203 -7.80 13.90 -11.89
C ASP A 203 -7.94 13.24 -13.27
N ALA A 204 -6.84 13.00 -13.98
CA ALA A 204 -6.84 12.37 -15.30
C ALA A 204 -7.31 10.92 -15.29
N GLY A 205 -6.95 10.16 -14.26
CA GLY A 205 -7.29 8.74 -14.08
C GLY A 205 -8.53 8.50 -13.22
N ARG A 206 -9.17 9.56 -12.70
CA ARG A 206 -10.33 9.49 -11.80
C ARG A 206 -10.07 8.70 -10.53
N PHE A 207 -8.87 8.80 -9.96
CA PHE A 207 -8.53 8.17 -8.68
C PHE A 207 -9.09 9.01 -7.52
N LEU A 208 -10.41 8.89 -7.27
CA LEU A 208 -11.12 9.75 -6.33
C LEU A 208 -10.91 9.36 -4.86
N ASN A 209 -10.64 8.09 -4.62
CA ASN A 209 -10.56 7.49 -3.28
C ASN A 209 -9.11 7.16 -2.84
N VAL A 210 -8.14 7.95 -3.30
CA VAL A 210 -6.74 7.85 -2.87
C VAL A 210 -6.21 9.22 -2.43
N SER A 211 -5.17 9.25 -1.62
CA SER A 211 -4.53 10.52 -1.22
C SER A 211 -3.48 10.95 -2.24
N ARG A 212 -3.20 12.27 -2.32
CA ARG A 212 -2.12 12.80 -3.15
C ARG A 212 -0.76 12.23 -2.76
N GLU A 213 -0.56 12.04 -1.46
CA GLU A 213 0.66 11.43 -0.93
C GLU A 213 0.82 9.99 -1.41
N ALA A 214 -0.22 9.15 -1.29
CA ALA A 214 -0.20 7.77 -1.78
C ALA A 214 0.08 7.71 -3.28
N MET A 215 -0.54 8.59 -4.08
CA MET A 215 -0.29 8.67 -5.52
C MET A 215 1.15 9.11 -5.81
N ALA A 216 1.70 10.08 -5.09
CA ALA A 216 3.10 10.51 -5.28
C ALA A 216 4.08 9.36 -5.05
N TYR A 217 3.90 8.58 -3.97
CA TYR A 217 4.69 7.37 -3.74
C TYR A 217 4.49 6.31 -4.82
N ARG A 218 3.26 6.14 -5.29
CA ARG A 218 2.98 5.18 -6.37
C ARG A 218 3.69 5.58 -7.67
N LEU A 219 3.71 6.86 -8.00
CA LEU A 219 4.45 7.38 -9.16
C LEU A 219 5.97 7.15 -9.03
N GLU A 220 6.52 7.32 -7.82
CA GLU A 220 7.93 7.02 -7.54
C GLU A 220 8.23 5.51 -7.66
N ASP A 221 7.37 4.66 -7.12
CA ASP A 221 7.50 3.20 -7.23
C ASP A 221 7.44 2.71 -8.69
N LEU A 222 6.62 3.34 -9.52
CA LEU A 222 6.51 3.05 -10.95
C LEU A 222 7.63 3.68 -11.80
N GLY A 223 8.52 4.47 -11.19
CA GLY A 223 9.57 5.18 -11.91
C GLY A 223 9.09 6.32 -12.80
N LEU A 224 7.85 6.77 -12.63
CA LEU A 224 7.25 7.90 -13.34
C LEU A 224 7.63 9.25 -12.71
N LEU A 225 7.94 9.24 -11.42
CA LEU A 225 8.44 10.36 -10.66
C LEU A 225 9.79 9.99 -10.06
N ILE A 226 10.85 10.74 -10.39
CA ILE A 226 12.19 10.54 -9.86
C ILE A 226 12.46 11.63 -8.84
N ASN A 227 12.68 11.22 -7.59
CA ASN A 227 12.91 12.13 -6.48
C ASN A 227 14.41 12.29 -6.21
N GLU A 228 14.98 13.38 -6.66
CA GLU A 228 16.39 13.76 -6.42
C GLU A 228 16.54 14.84 -5.34
N THR A 229 15.48 15.09 -4.55
CA THR A 229 15.52 16.15 -3.53
C THR A 229 16.30 15.75 -2.27
N GLY A 230 16.49 14.46 -2.04
CA GLY A 230 17.02 13.91 -0.79
C GLY A 230 16.01 13.92 0.37
N LEU A 231 14.77 14.37 0.13
CA LEU A 231 13.69 14.42 1.11
C LEU A 231 12.68 13.29 0.84
N LEU A 232 11.98 12.86 1.89
CA LEU A 232 10.83 11.98 1.72
C LEU A 232 9.63 12.78 1.21
N LEU A 233 8.82 12.18 0.33
CA LEU A 233 7.63 12.84 -0.22
C LEU A 233 6.47 12.98 0.80
N SER A 234 6.62 12.46 2.01
CA SER A 234 5.63 12.54 3.07
C SER A 234 5.91 13.68 4.05
N SER A 235 4.91 14.51 4.27
CA SER A 235 4.93 15.52 5.33
C SER A 235 4.46 15.01 6.71
N GLY A 236 4.15 13.73 6.87
CA GLY A 236 3.58 13.25 8.14
C GLY A 236 3.52 11.74 8.37
N PHE A 237 3.60 10.92 7.36
CA PHE A 237 3.63 9.47 7.50
C PHE A 237 5.05 8.96 7.29
N LYS A 238 5.72 8.55 8.35
CA LYS A 238 6.99 7.81 8.23
C LYS A 238 6.69 6.45 7.64
N MET A 239 6.61 6.33 6.33
CA MET A 239 6.86 5.04 5.70
C MET A 239 8.30 4.68 6.05
N SER A 240 8.49 3.58 6.77
CA SER A 240 9.82 3.05 7.06
C SER A 240 10.56 2.90 5.74
N LYS A 241 11.82 3.37 5.73
CA LYS A 241 12.73 3.25 4.56
C LYS A 241 12.55 1.89 3.91
N PRO A 242 12.52 1.80 2.58
CA PRO A 242 12.52 0.52 1.90
C PRO A 242 13.70 -0.31 2.42
N PHE A 243 13.49 -1.61 2.62
CA PHE A 243 14.54 -2.53 3.04
C PHE A 243 15.78 -2.31 2.17
N PRO A 244 16.99 -2.26 2.74
CA PRO A 244 18.19 -1.96 2.00
C PRO A 244 18.32 -2.93 0.83
N LYS A 245 18.50 -2.37 -0.38
CA LYS A 245 18.79 -3.16 -1.58
C LYS A 245 19.99 -4.05 -1.22
N ARG A 246 19.85 -5.38 -1.40
CA ARG A 246 20.98 -6.31 -1.29
C ARG A 246 22.14 -5.72 -2.11
N SER A 247 23.26 -5.43 -1.45
CA SER A 247 24.49 -5.04 -2.13
C SER A 247 24.78 -6.09 -3.19
N LYS A 248 24.91 -5.65 -4.44
CA LYS A 248 25.42 -6.52 -5.52
C LYS A 248 26.74 -7.11 -5.01
N GLY A 249 26.81 -8.43 -4.93
CA GLY A 249 28.00 -9.14 -4.49
C GLY A 249 29.22 -8.62 -5.23
N LYS A 250 30.25 -8.27 -4.48
CA LYS A 250 31.58 -8.00 -5.04
C LYS A 250 32.02 -9.26 -5.77
N ASN A 251 32.15 -9.16 -7.08
CA ASN A 251 32.86 -10.14 -7.89
C ASN A 251 34.26 -10.35 -7.26
N LEU A 252 34.45 -11.50 -6.66
CA LEU A 252 35.80 -12.03 -6.43
C LEU A 252 36.39 -12.37 -7.81
N LYS A 253 37.11 -11.41 -8.40
CA LYS A 253 38.05 -11.71 -9.50
C LYS A 253 39.35 -12.22 -8.90
N ASN A 254 39.66 -13.44 -9.26
CA ASN A 254 40.99 -14.02 -9.51
C ASN A 254 42.14 -13.55 -8.63
N VAL A 255 42.66 -14.44 -7.82
CA VAL A 255 44.10 -14.56 -7.62
C VAL A 255 44.51 -15.93 -8.18
N ALA A 256 45.05 -15.92 -9.39
CA ALA A 256 45.90 -16.98 -9.92
C ALA A 256 47.35 -16.50 -9.72
N THR A 257 48.10 -17.23 -8.99
CA THR A 257 49.50 -17.65 -9.17
C THR A 257 49.84 -18.60 -8.06
#